data_c7f13ab7b2cfdb7bf123752a8520afdc
#
_entry.id   c7f13ab7b2cfdb7bf123752a8520afdc
#
_cell.length_a   1.000
_cell.length_b   1.000
_cell.length_c   1.000
_cell.angle_alpha   90.00
_cell.angle_beta   90.00
_cell.angle_gamma   90.00
#
_symmetry.space_group_name_H-M   'P 1'
#
loop_
_entity.id
_entity.type
_entity.pdbx_description
1 polymer ?
#
loop_
_entity_poly.entity_id
_entity_poly.type
_entity_poly.pdbx_seq_one_letter_code
_entity_poly.pdbx_strand_id
1 'polypeptide(L)'
;MTDRTDALIRILRDGGSADRMAAAADLAALGPAALAPLLSALDDPDPRLRMWAAYTLGMLGDAGAVPALMQALEDTDPGVAKWAAAALRRVRDAAGGCGCRFC
;
A
#
# COMPACT_ATOMS: atom_id res chain seq x y z
N MET A 1 -15.71 -16.52 3.42
CA MET A 1 -16.27 -15.89 2.25
C MET A 1 -15.29 -14.88 1.67
N THR A 2 -14.97 -15.01 0.40
CA THR A 2 -14.00 -14.11 -0.23
C THR A 2 -14.74 -12.85 -0.68
N ASP A 3 -14.30 -11.72 -0.18
CA ASP A 3 -14.90 -10.47 -0.63
C ASP A 3 -14.03 -9.87 -1.75
N ARG A 4 -14.48 -8.72 -2.24
CA ARG A 4 -13.79 -8.06 -3.34
C ARG A 4 -12.36 -7.70 -2.98
N THR A 5 -12.14 -7.31 -1.74
CA THR A 5 -10.82 -6.92 -1.28
C THR A 5 -9.85 -8.10 -1.35
N ASP A 6 -10.29 -9.26 -0.88
CA ASP A 6 -9.45 -10.46 -0.91
C ASP A 6 -9.09 -10.84 -2.34
N ALA A 7 -10.06 -10.73 -3.25
CA ALA A 7 -9.81 -11.05 -4.66
C ALA A 7 -8.78 -10.10 -5.25
N LEU A 8 -8.86 -8.82 -4.92
CA LEU A 8 -7.92 -7.83 -5.43
C LEU A 8 -6.52 -8.06 -4.86
N ILE A 9 -6.42 -8.40 -3.58
CA ILE A 9 -5.13 -8.71 -2.96
C ILE A 9 -4.50 -9.92 -3.65
N ARG A 10 -5.31 -10.93 -3.97
CA ARG A 10 -4.81 -12.10 -4.67
C ARG A 10 -4.24 -11.72 -6.04
N ILE A 11 -4.87 -10.79 -6.73
CA ILE A 11 -4.36 -10.30 -8.01
C ILE A 11 -3.02 -9.59 -7.82
N LEU A 12 -2.87 -8.84 -6.74
CA LEU A 12 -1.58 -8.20 -6.44
C LEU A 12 -0.48 -9.23 -6.28
N ARG A 13 -0.81 -10.40 -5.77
CA ARG A 13 0.17 -11.47 -5.59
C ARG A 13 0.47 -12.19 -6.90
N ASP A 14 -0.56 -12.59 -7.61
CA ASP A 14 -0.44 -13.56 -8.70
C ASP A 14 -0.66 -12.98 -10.09
N GLY A 15 -1.19 -11.77 -10.20
CA GLY A 15 -1.53 -11.20 -11.48
C GLY A 15 -0.33 -10.70 -12.26
N GLY A 16 -0.58 -10.36 -13.52
CA GLY A 16 0.42 -9.70 -14.33
C GLY A 16 0.53 -8.22 -13.98
N SER A 17 1.47 -7.54 -14.60
CA SER A 17 1.73 -6.13 -14.29
C SER A 17 0.49 -5.25 -14.45
N ALA A 18 -0.19 -5.41 -15.59
CA ALA A 18 -1.38 -4.60 -15.83
C ALA A 18 -2.49 -4.91 -14.84
N ASP A 19 -2.67 -6.19 -14.52
CA ASP A 19 -3.69 -6.61 -13.58
C ASP A 19 -3.39 -6.10 -12.17
N ARG A 20 -2.12 -6.11 -11.79
CA ARG A 20 -1.70 -5.60 -10.48
C ARG A 20 -1.96 -4.11 -10.37
N MET A 21 -1.65 -3.36 -11.43
CA MET A 21 -1.90 -1.93 -11.42
C MET A 21 -3.39 -1.63 -11.28
N ALA A 22 -4.22 -2.38 -12.01
CA ALA A 22 -5.66 -2.20 -11.92
C ALA A 22 -6.18 -2.56 -10.53
N ALA A 23 -5.69 -3.66 -9.97
CA ALA A 23 -6.11 -4.08 -8.63
C ALA A 23 -5.69 -3.06 -7.57
N ALA A 24 -4.49 -2.49 -7.70
CA ALA A 24 -4.04 -1.47 -6.78
C ALA A 24 -4.94 -0.25 -6.84
N ALA A 25 -5.32 0.18 -8.03
CA ALA A 25 -6.22 1.31 -8.19
C ALA A 25 -7.59 1.02 -7.59
N ASP A 26 -8.11 -0.18 -7.82
CA ASP A 26 -9.39 -0.57 -7.26
C ASP A 26 -9.37 -0.63 -5.74
N LEU A 27 -8.28 -1.15 -5.18
CA LEU A 27 -8.13 -1.18 -3.72
C LEU A 27 -8.08 0.23 -3.14
N ALA A 28 -7.35 1.11 -3.80
CA ALA A 28 -7.28 2.50 -3.35
C ALA A 28 -8.66 3.15 -3.41
N ALA A 29 -9.45 2.81 -4.43
CA ALA A 29 -10.78 3.36 -4.58
C ALA A 29 -11.76 2.87 -3.51
N LEU A 30 -11.49 1.70 -2.91
CA LEU A 30 -12.31 1.20 -1.83
C LEU A 30 -12.17 2.01 -0.54
N GLY A 31 -11.09 2.79 -0.45
CA GLY A 31 -10.88 3.64 0.71
C GLY A 31 -10.51 2.86 1.96
N PRO A 32 -10.97 3.31 3.14
CA PRO A 32 -10.55 2.68 4.40
C PRO A 32 -10.85 1.20 4.50
N ALA A 33 -11.81 0.69 3.73
CA ALA A 33 -12.14 -0.74 3.77
C ALA A 33 -10.95 -1.59 3.31
N ALA A 34 -10.07 -1.05 2.50
CA ALA A 34 -8.91 -1.79 2.01
C ALA A 34 -7.71 -1.72 2.96
N LEU A 35 -7.77 -0.88 3.98
CA LEU A 35 -6.60 -0.63 4.84
C LEU A 35 -6.13 -1.91 5.54
N ALA A 36 -7.02 -2.56 6.30
CA ALA A 36 -6.63 -3.73 7.08
C ALA A 36 -6.09 -4.87 6.22
N PRO A 37 -6.73 -5.24 5.10
CA PRO A 37 -6.16 -6.27 4.22
C PRO A 37 -4.81 -5.89 3.66
N LEU A 38 -4.60 -4.63 3.33
CA LEU A 38 -3.30 -4.18 2.81
C LEU A 38 -2.23 -4.20 3.89
N LEU A 39 -2.59 -3.86 5.13
CA LEU A 39 -1.64 -3.95 6.23
C LEU A 39 -1.20 -5.39 6.44
N SER A 40 -2.14 -6.34 6.33
CA SER A 40 -1.79 -7.76 6.41
C SER A 40 -0.87 -8.16 5.26
N ALA A 41 -1.10 -7.63 4.08
CA ALA A 41 -0.28 -7.96 2.93
C ALA A 41 1.17 -7.47 3.09
N LEU A 42 1.39 -6.43 3.88
CA LEU A 42 2.74 -5.96 4.17
C LEU A 42 3.57 -6.99 4.95
N ASP A 43 2.90 -7.93 5.60
CA ASP A 43 3.58 -8.97 6.36
C ASP A 43 3.68 -10.30 5.60
N ASP A 44 3.24 -10.33 4.36
CA ASP A 44 3.27 -11.57 3.56
C ASP A 44 4.71 -12.00 3.30
N PRO A 45 4.98 -13.31 3.29
CA PRO A 45 6.33 -13.78 2.96
C PRO A 45 6.82 -13.39 1.58
N ASP A 46 5.91 -13.16 0.64
CA ASP A 46 6.30 -12.78 -0.72
C ASP A 46 6.64 -11.30 -0.78
N PRO A 47 7.90 -10.95 -1.06
CA PRO A 47 8.29 -9.54 -1.12
C PRO A 47 7.59 -8.77 -2.23
N ARG A 48 7.18 -9.44 -3.31
CA ARG A 48 6.44 -8.75 -4.36
C ARG A 48 5.09 -8.27 -3.87
N LEU A 49 4.41 -9.09 -3.09
CA LEU A 49 3.13 -8.65 -2.52
C LEU A 49 3.36 -7.52 -1.52
N ARG A 50 4.39 -7.62 -0.69
CA ARG A 50 4.71 -6.56 0.25
C ARG A 50 4.94 -5.23 -0.48
N MET A 51 5.68 -5.28 -1.59
CA MET A 51 5.96 -4.08 -2.39
C MET A 51 4.68 -3.47 -2.95
N TRP A 52 3.82 -4.31 -3.52
CA TRP A 52 2.57 -3.82 -4.08
C TRP A 52 1.63 -3.30 -3.00
N ALA A 53 1.65 -3.92 -1.83
CA ALA A 53 0.86 -3.43 -0.70
C ALA A 53 1.32 -2.04 -0.28
N ALA A 54 2.64 -1.84 -0.19
CA ALA A 54 3.17 -0.52 0.14
C ALA A 54 2.78 0.53 -0.89
N TYR A 55 2.90 0.19 -2.17
CA TYR A 55 2.51 1.09 -3.24
C TYR A 55 1.03 1.46 -3.14
N THR A 56 0.18 0.46 -2.93
CA THR A 56 -1.27 0.69 -2.86
C THR A 56 -1.63 1.51 -1.62
N LEU A 57 -0.96 1.27 -0.50
CA LEU A 57 -1.19 2.08 0.70
C LEU A 57 -0.82 3.54 0.47
N GLY A 58 0.20 3.78 -0.32
CA GLY A 58 0.55 5.15 -0.71
C GLY A 58 -0.54 5.79 -1.55
N MET A 59 -1.13 5.03 -2.47
CA MET A 59 -2.23 5.53 -3.28
C MET A 59 -3.47 5.79 -2.43
N LEU A 60 -3.71 4.93 -1.44
CA LEU A 60 -4.83 5.07 -0.55
C LEU A 60 -4.74 6.35 0.29
N GLY A 61 -3.53 6.67 0.73
CA GLY A 61 -3.29 7.91 1.45
C GLY A 61 -3.82 7.93 2.88
N ASP A 62 -4.10 6.78 3.46
CA ASP A 62 -4.67 6.70 4.80
C ASP A 62 -3.55 6.74 5.84
N ALA A 63 -3.67 7.69 6.77
CA ALA A 63 -2.66 7.87 7.82
C ALA A 63 -2.53 6.63 8.72
N GLY A 64 -3.54 5.79 8.76
CA GLY A 64 -3.48 4.54 9.51
C GLY A 64 -2.40 3.60 9.03
N ALA A 65 -1.89 3.80 7.82
CA ALA A 65 -0.82 2.97 7.28
C ALA A 65 0.57 3.39 7.74
N VAL A 66 0.70 4.56 8.34
CA VAL A 66 2.01 5.13 8.68
C VAL A 66 2.86 4.20 9.54
N PRO A 67 2.35 3.65 10.66
CA PRO A 67 3.21 2.78 11.49
C PRO A 67 3.72 1.57 10.72
N ALA A 68 2.86 0.94 9.93
CA ALA A 68 3.26 -0.25 9.18
C ALA A 68 4.26 0.10 8.08
N LEU A 69 4.06 1.22 7.41
CA LEU A 69 4.98 1.67 6.38
C LEU A 69 6.35 2.04 6.97
N MET A 70 6.36 2.59 8.18
CA MET A 70 7.62 2.87 8.84
C MET A 70 8.39 1.59 9.15
N GLN A 71 7.70 0.54 9.56
CA GLN A 71 8.34 -0.75 9.74
C GLN A 71 8.86 -1.31 8.42
N ALA A 72 8.12 -1.11 7.35
CA ALA A 72 8.52 -1.60 6.04
C ALA A 72 9.76 -0.90 5.49
N LEU A 73 10.13 0.25 6.03
CA LEU A 73 11.39 0.89 5.66
C LEU A 73 12.59 0.02 5.99
N GLU A 74 12.44 -0.87 6.96
CA GLU A 74 13.51 -1.77 7.38
C GLU A 74 13.35 -3.17 6.80
N ASP A 75 12.52 -3.31 5.80
CA ASP A 75 12.31 -4.59 5.14
C ASP A 75 13.62 -5.11 4.55
N THR A 76 13.79 -6.43 4.61
CA THR A 76 14.98 -7.06 4.05
C THR A 76 15.05 -6.92 2.53
N ASP A 77 13.91 -6.74 1.88
CA ASP A 77 13.87 -6.53 0.44
C ASP A 77 13.98 -5.04 0.15
N PRO A 78 15.03 -4.61 -0.57
CA PRO A 78 15.21 -3.18 -0.84
C PRO A 78 14.10 -2.57 -1.66
N GLY A 79 13.42 -3.36 -2.48
CA GLY A 79 12.28 -2.87 -3.26
C GLY A 79 11.11 -2.51 -2.37
N VAL A 80 10.86 -3.33 -1.34
CA VAL A 80 9.80 -3.05 -0.37
C VAL A 80 10.13 -1.77 0.41
N ALA A 81 11.35 -1.66 0.88
CA ALA A 81 11.77 -0.49 1.64
C ALA A 81 11.65 0.78 0.80
N LYS A 82 12.04 0.71 -0.46
CA LYS A 82 11.95 1.85 -1.37
C LYS A 82 10.50 2.30 -1.56
N TRP A 83 9.61 1.36 -1.81
CA TRP A 83 8.22 1.69 -2.02
C TRP A 83 7.53 2.16 -0.75
N ALA A 84 7.97 1.62 0.40
CA ALA A 84 7.45 2.10 1.69
C ALA A 84 7.82 3.56 1.91
N ALA A 85 9.04 3.95 1.55
CA ALA A 85 9.45 5.34 1.67
C ALA A 85 8.62 6.25 0.78
N ALA A 86 8.39 5.82 -0.46
CA ALA A 86 7.57 6.58 -1.39
C ALA A 86 6.12 6.68 -0.90
N ALA A 87 5.60 5.59 -0.34
CA ALA A 87 4.24 5.56 0.19
C ALA A 87 4.09 6.51 1.37
N LEU A 88 5.07 6.52 2.26
CA LEU A 88 5.04 7.42 3.41
C LEU A 88 4.98 8.87 2.97
N ARG A 89 5.73 9.20 1.93
CA ARG A 89 5.72 10.55 1.41
C ARG A 89 4.35 10.92 0.87
N ARG A 90 3.72 10.01 0.14
CA ARG A 90 2.38 10.24 -0.40
C ARG A 90 1.33 10.37 0.69
N VAL A 91 1.40 9.51 1.70
CA VAL A 91 0.46 9.56 2.81
C VAL A 91 0.61 10.88 3.56
N ARG A 92 1.84 11.30 3.78
CA ARG A 92 2.10 12.56 4.45
C ARG A 92 1.53 13.73 3.67
N ASP A 93 1.72 13.72 2.36
CA ASP A 93 1.22 14.80 1.52
C ASP A 93 -0.30 14.85 1.53
N ALA A 94 -0.94 13.68 1.49
CA ALA A 94 -2.39 13.60 1.51
C ALA A 94 -2.94 14.05 2.85
N ALA A 95 -2.35 13.59 3.93
CA ALA A 95 -2.80 13.92 5.28
C ALA A 95 -2.43 15.35 5.66
N GLY A 96 -1.29 15.79 5.19
CA GLY A 96 -0.77 17.10 5.50
C GLY A 96 -1.59 18.21 4.94
N GLY A 97 -2.43 17.86 4.03
CA GLY A 97 -3.30 18.84 3.46
C GLY A 97 -2.53 19.91 2.77
N CYS A 98 -1.86 20.67 3.47
CA CYS A 98 -1.16 21.72 2.86
C CYS A 98 0.14 21.24 2.32
N GLY A 99 0.65 20.19 2.84
CA GLY A 99 1.93 19.83 2.41
C GLY A 99 2.68 21.07 2.19
N CYS A 100 2.08 22.07 2.43
CA CYS A 100 2.67 23.28 2.08
C CYS A 100 3.59 23.68 3.19
N ARG A 101 4.71 24.02 2.81
CA ARG A 101 5.71 24.39 3.76
C ARG A 101 5.41 25.66 4.48
N PHE A 102 4.39 26.30 4.07
CA PHE A 102 3.98 27.52 4.71
C PHE A 102 2.84 27.31 5.67
N CYS A 103 2.34 26.16 5.72
CA CYS A 103 1.24 25.90 6.64
C CYS A 103 1.73 25.82 8.03
#